data_e244db7a75a291980ba13e5d844e0ab0
#
_entry.id   e244db7a75a291980ba13e5d844e0ab0
#
_cell.length_a   1.000
_cell.length_b   1.000
_cell.length_c   1.000
_cell.angle_alpha   90.00
_cell.angle_beta   90.00
_cell.angle_gamma   90.00
#
_symmetry.space_group_name_H-M   'P 1'
#
loop_
_entity.id
_entity.type
_entity.pdbx_description
1 polymer ?
#
loop_
_entity_poly.entity_id
_entity_poly.type
_entity_poly.pdbx_seq_one_letter_code
_entity_poly.pdbx_strand_id
1 'polypeptide(L)'
;KKILEFINLMKANNIKIVLVSNNSKKRVSEFAKKLSLPYISRAFKPLPFGINLALKKLNISKYNAMIIGDQIFTDVLGANLLGIKSVLVNPFEKNQTIFLKLKRLFEIPIRKKLKVINLNKYNFTR
;
A
#
# COMPACT_ATOMS: atom_id res chain seq x y z
N LYS A 1 -12.38 7.30 8.57
CA LYS A 1 -12.98 6.43 9.60
C LYS A 1 -12.65 4.95 9.35
N LYS A 2 -13.03 4.37 8.21
CA LYS A 2 -12.80 2.93 7.89
C LYS A 2 -11.32 2.50 7.91
N ILE A 3 -10.39 3.37 7.48
CA ILE A 3 -8.97 3.05 7.48
C ILE A 3 -8.41 2.92 8.92
N LEU A 4 -8.89 3.76 9.85
CA LEU A 4 -8.48 3.67 11.25
C LEU A 4 -9.03 2.40 11.91
N GLU A 5 -10.26 2.02 11.60
CA GLU A 5 -10.87 0.76 12.06
C GLU A 5 -10.05 -0.44 11.57
N PHE A 6 -9.66 -0.44 10.29
CA PHE A 6 -8.79 -1.48 9.71
C PHE A 6 -7.43 -1.53 10.41
N ILE A 7 -6.77 -0.38 10.62
CA ILE A 7 -5.48 -0.32 11.30
C ILE A 7 -5.59 -0.84 12.73
N ASN A 8 -6.63 -0.46 13.46
CA ASN A 8 -6.85 -0.91 14.82
C ASN A 8 -7.09 -2.43 14.89
N LEU A 9 -7.86 -2.96 13.94
CA LEU A 9 -8.09 -4.40 13.83
C LEU A 9 -6.78 -5.16 13.59
N MET A 10 -5.94 -4.66 12.69
CA MET A 10 -4.64 -5.28 12.41
C MET A 10 -3.73 -5.25 13.64
N LYS A 11 -3.64 -4.10 14.32
CA LYS A 11 -2.86 -3.97 15.55
C LYS A 11 -3.36 -4.90 16.67
N ALA A 12 -4.67 -5.03 16.82
CA ALA A 12 -5.28 -5.95 17.79
C ALA A 12 -4.94 -7.43 17.54
N ASN A 13 -4.63 -7.77 16.28
CA ASN A 13 -4.18 -9.10 15.87
C ASN A 13 -2.65 -9.23 15.77
N ASN A 14 -1.90 -8.33 16.40
CA ASN A 14 -0.42 -8.31 16.38
C ASN A 14 0.20 -8.19 14.97
N ILE A 15 -0.53 -7.61 14.03
CA ILE A 15 -0.02 -7.35 12.68
C ILE A 15 0.63 -5.98 12.64
N LYS A 16 1.91 -5.95 12.29
CA LYS A 16 2.68 -4.71 12.13
C LYS A 16 2.33 -4.04 10.80
N ILE A 17 2.18 -2.72 10.81
CA ILE A 17 1.85 -1.93 9.61
C ILE A 17 2.89 -0.84 9.42
N VAL A 18 3.29 -0.61 8.18
CA VAL A 18 4.13 0.52 7.77
C VAL A 18 3.60 1.10 6.46
N LEU A 19 3.61 2.43 6.35
CA LEU A 19 3.29 3.12 5.10
C LEU A 19 4.53 3.18 4.21
N VAL A 20 4.39 2.77 2.95
CA VAL A 20 5.46 2.83 1.95
C VAL A 20 4.97 3.62 0.74
N SER A 21 5.55 4.78 0.48
CA SER A 21 5.10 5.69 -0.56
C SER A 21 6.25 6.29 -1.36
N ASN A 22 6.00 6.52 -2.65
CA ASN A 22 6.92 7.26 -3.52
C ASN A 22 6.85 8.79 -3.32
N ASN A 23 5.87 9.26 -2.55
CA ASN A 23 5.69 10.69 -2.27
C ASN A 23 6.81 11.26 -1.38
N SER A 24 6.86 12.60 -1.33
CA SER A 24 7.84 13.33 -0.51
C SER A 24 7.67 13.02 0.98
N LYS A 25 8.77 13.19 1.73
CA LYS A 25 8.79 12.99 3.18
C LYS A 25 7.71 13.80 3.89
N LYS A 26 7.52 15.06 3.52
CA LYS A 26 6.51 15.95 4.12
C LYS A 26 5.11 15.34 4.02
N ARG A 27 4.68 14.98 2.80
CA ARG A 27 3.32 14.42 2.57
C ARG A 27 3.11 13.09 3.30
N VAL A 28 4.10 12.20 3.23
CA VAL A 28 3.98 10.87 3.84
C VAL A 28 3.99 10.96 5.36
N SER A 29 4.85 11.79 5.95
CA SER A 29 4.94 11.95 7.40
C SER A 29 3.67 12.57 8.00
N GLU A 30 3.08 13.57 7.36
CA GLU A 30 1.82 14.18 7.79
C GLU A 30 0.68 13.15 7.80
N PHE A 31 0.60 12.33 6.77
CA PHE A 31 -0.41 11.27 6.68
C PHE A 31 -0.17 10.16 7.69
N ALA A 32 1.08 9.69 7.81
CA ALA A 32 1.47 8.65 8.76
C ALA A 32 1.20 9.06 10.22
N LYS A 33 1.46 10.33 10.55
CA LYS A 33 1.20 10.89 11.88
C LYS A 33 -0.30 10.81 12.23
N LYS A 34 -1.19 11.13 11.29
CA LYS A 34 -2.65 11.02 11.49
C LYS A 34 -3.11 9.60 11.77
N LEU A 35 -2.37 8.61 11.26
CA LEU A 35 -2.68 7.19 11.42
C LEU A 35 -1.86 6.52 12.53
N SER A 36 -0.94 7.25 13.15
CA SER A 36 0.02 6.71 14.14
C SER A 36 0.77 5.48 13.62
N LEU A 37 1.29 5.60 12.38
CA LEU A 37 2.03 4.53 11.71
C LEU A 37 3.48 4.94 11.40
N PRO A 38 4.42 3.99 11.42
CA PRO A 38 5.73 4.18 10.82
C PRO A 38 5.62 4.32 9.31
N TYR A 39 6.59 4.94 8.66
CA TYR A 39 6.55 5.19 7.23
C TYR A 39 7.91 5.13 6.56
N ILE A 40 7.89 4.85 5.26
CA ILE A 40 8.98 5.03 4.30
C ILE A 40 8.49 5.97 3.19
N SER A 41 9.11 7.12 3.07
CA SER A 41 8.88 8.07 1.97
C SER A 41 9.92 7.88 0.88
N ARG A 42 9.66 8.41 -0.32
CA ARG A 42 10.57 8.28 -1.47
C ARG A 42 11.05 6.84 -1.66
N ALA A 43 10.11 5.92 -1.62
CA ALA A 43 10.38 4.48 -1.63
C ALA A 43 10.88 3.96 -2.99
N PHE A 44 10.72 4.73 -4.05
CA PHE A 44 11.11 4.39 -5.43
C PHE A 44 10.50 3.08 -5.93
N LYS A 45 9.28 2.74 -5.47
CA LYS A 45 8.56 1.57 -6.00
C LYS A 45 8.37 1.71 -7.53
N PRO A 46 8.54 0.67 -8.32
CA PRO A 46 8.63 -0.75 -7.96
C PRO A 46 10.03 -1.26 -7.56
N LEU A 47 11.04 -0.41 -7.49
CA LEU A 47 12.37 -0.81 -7.05
C LEU A 47 12.34 -1.34 -5.61
N PRO A 48 13.17 -2.32 -5.27
CA PRO A 48 13.08 -3.03 -3.99
C PRO A 48 13.52 -2.23 -2.77
N PHE A 49 14.21 -1.10 -2.97
CA PHE A 49 14.85 -0.31 -1.92
C PHE A 49 13.90 0.06 -0.78
N GLY A 50 12.79 0.74 -1.08
CA GLY A 50 11.85 1.22 -0.06
C GLY A 50 11.11 0.10 0.65
N ILE A 51 10.76 -0.97 -0.08
CA ILE A 51 10.09 -2.14 0.49
C ILE A 51 11.05 -2.88 1.43
N ASN A 52 12.31 -3.05 1.05
CA ASN A 52 13.33 -3.66 1.92
C ASN A 52 13.57 -2.84 3.19
N LEU A 53 13.59 -1.50 3.09
CA LEU A 53 13.66 -0.64 4.28
C LEU A 53 12.45 -0.83 5.20
N ALA A 54 11.26 -0.99 4.64
CA ALA A 54 10.05 -1.23 5.41
C ALA A 54 10.11 -2.57 6.17
N LEU A 55 10.53 -3.64 5.51
CA LEU A 55 10.72 -4.95 6.12
C LEU A 55 11.72 -4.89 7.28
N LYS A 56 12.84 -4.20 7.06
CA LYS A 56 13.87 -3.99 8.08
C LYS A 56 13.35 -3.16 9.25
N LYS A 57 12.61 -2.09 8.97
CA LYS A 57 12.00 -1.24 10.01
C LYS A 57 11.02 -2.00 10.91
N LEU A 58 10.24 -2.91 10.32
CA LEU A 58 9.33 -3.77 11.08
C LEU A 58 10.00 -5.02 11.67
N ASN A 59 11.23 -5.29 11.29
CA ASN A 59 11.97 -6.51 11.66
C ASN A 59 11.18 -7.78 11.32
N ILE A 60 10.73 -7.88 10.09
CA ILE A 60 10.01 -9.06 9.57
C ILE A 60 10.61 -9.56 8.26
N SER A 61 10.48 -10.87 8.04
CA SER A 61 10.84 -11.52 6.79
C SER A 61 9.83 -11.19 5.68
N LYS A 62 10.30 -11.11 4.44
CA LYS A 62 9.44 -10.98 3.25
C LYS A 62 8.39 -12.09 3.14
N TYR A 63 8.65 -13.27 3.65
CA TYR A 63 7.72 -14.41 3.64
C TYR A 63 6.52 -14.21 4.57
N ASN A 64 6.67 -13.36 5.58
CA ASN A 64 5.62 -13.00 6.55
C ASN A 64 5.03 -11.61 6.28
N ALA A 65 5.28 -11.04 5.11
CA ALA A 65 4.82 -9.73 4.70
C ALA A 65 3.79 -9.81 3.57
N MET A 66 2.97 -8.78 3.50
CA MET A 66 2.02 -8.56 2.41
C MET A 66 2.02 -7.07 2.07
N ILE A 67 1.95 -6.77 0.79
CA ILE A 67 1.78 -5.39 0.31
C ILE A 67 0.32 -5.19 -0.09
N ILE A 68 -0.30 -4.16 0.45
CA ILE A 68 -1.64 -3.70 0.07
C ILE A 68 -1.47 -2.37 -0.64
N GLY A 69 -1.91 -2.29 -1.88
CA GLY A 69 -1.77 -1.06 -2.67
C GLY A 69 -2.76 -0.97 -3.81
N ASP A 70 -2.88 0.20 -4.38
CA ASP A 70 -3.83 0.52 -5.44
C ASP A 70 -3.18 0.71 -6.81
N GLN A 71 -1.85 0.62 -6.90
CA GLN A 71 -1.09 0.84 -8.12
C GLN A 71 -0.38 -0.44 -8.59
N ILE A 72 -0.74 -0.90 -9.81
CA ILE A 72 -0.17 -2.13 -10.38
C ILE A 72 1.33 -1.96 -10.64
N PHE A 73 1.77 -0.87 -11.27
CA PHE A 73 3.15 -0.67 -11.70
C PHE A 73 4.12 -0.28 -10.58
N THR A 74 3.63 -0.01 -9.38
CA THR A 74 4.47 0.29 -8.22
C THR A 74 4.29 -0.75 -7.13
N ASP A 75 3.08 -0.94 -6.64
CA ASP A 75 2.81 -1.80 -5.48
C ASP A 75 2.84 -3.28 -5.85
N VAL A 76 2.07 -3.69 -6.86
CA VAL A 76 2.00 -5.11 -7.26
C VAL A 76 3.29 -5.56 -7.91
N LEU A 77 3.85 -4.77 -8.83
CA LEU A 77 5.12 -5.09 -9.48
C LEU A 77 6.27 -5.14 -8.47
N GLY A 78 6.34 -4.17 -7.55
CA GLY A 78 7.35 -4.14 -6.49
C GLY A 78 7.27 -5.38 -5.59
N ALA A 79 6.06 -5.79 -5.22
CA ALA A 79 5.84 -7.01 -4.45
C ALA A 79 6.32 -8.26 -5.23
N ASN A 80 5.93 -8.37 -6.49
CA ASN A 80 6.30 -9.51 -7.33
C ASN A 80 7.82 -9.64 -7.54
N LEU A 81 8.51 -8.53 -7.74
CA LEU A 81 9.98 -8.52 -7.89
C LEU A 81 10.70 -9.04 -6.64
N LEU A 82 10.11 -8.87 -5.47
CA LEU A 82 10.64 -9.37 -4.19
C LEU A 82 10.07 -10.71 -3.75
N GLY A 83 9.09 -11.25 -4.47
CA GLY A 83 8.40 -12.48 -4.06
C GLY A 83 7.50 -12.29 -2.83
N ILE A 84 6.98 -11.06 -2.61
CA ILE A 84 6.05 -10.73 -1.53
C ILE A 84 4.62 -10.84 -2.05
N LYS A 85 3.71 -11.38 -1.24
CA LYS A 85 2.27 -11.40 -1.55
C LYS A 85 1.73 -9.98 -1.65
N SER A 86 0.83 -9.74 -2.59
CA SER A 86 0.19 -8.44 -2.76
C SER A 86 -1.33 -8.54 -2.89
N VAL A 87 -1.98 -7.49 -2.42
CA VAL A 87 -3.43 -7.29 -2.55
C VAL A 87 -3.65 -5.97 -3.27
N LEU A 88 -4.31 -6.02 -4.43
CA LEU A 88 -4.69 -4.83 -5.16
C LEU A 88 -6.06 -4.34 -4.68
N VAL A 89 -6.10 -3.09 -4.24
CA VAL A 89 -7.33 -2.43 -3.78
C VAL A 89 -7.73 -1.30 -4.71
N ASN A 90 -8.98 -0.86 -4.61
CA ASN A 90 -9.43 0.33 -5.34
C ASN A 90 -8.81 1.58 -4.73
N PRO A 91 -8.44 2.58 -5.56
CA PRO A 91 -7.88 3.83 -5.07
C PRO A 91 -8.86 4.60 -4.19
N PHE A 92 -8.36 5.17 -3.11
CA PHE A 92 -9.15 5.94 -2.15
C PHE A 92 -9.35 7.40 -2.57
N GLU A 93 -8.46 7.95 -3.40
CA GLU A 93 -8.50 9.35 -3.83
C GLU A 93 -8.84 9.50 -5.31
N LYS A 94 -9.76 10.43 -5.60
CA LYS A 94 -10.16 10.77 -6.98
C LYS A 94 -9.24 11.79 -7.65
N ASN A 95 -8.49 12.57 -6.88
CA ASN A 95 -7.63 13.64 -7.39
C ASN A 95 -6.21 13.11 -7.68
N GLN A 96 -6.01 12.72 -8.91
CA GLN A 96 -4.72 12.25 -9.40
C GLN A 96 -4.16 13.21 -10.45
N THR A 97 -2.83 13.35 -10.48
CA THR A 97 -2.17 14.10 -11.55
C THR A 97 -2.43 13.46 -12.91
N ILE A 98 -2.34 14.24 -13.99
CA ILE A 98 -2.53 13.77 -15.37
C ILE A 98 -1.65 12.54 -15.66
N PHE A 99 -0.41 12.53 -15.15
CA PHE A 99 0.50 11.39 -15.29
C PHE A 99 -0.05 10.11 -14.65
N LEU A 100 -0.61 10.20 -13.45
CA LEU A 100 -1.24 9.07 -12.77
C LEU A 100 -2.50 8.61 -13.50
N LYS A 101 -3.28 9.52 -14.06
CA LYS A 101 -4.46 9.18 -14.90
C LYS A 101 -4.06 8.40 -16.15
N LEU A 102 -3.04 8.85 -16.86
CA LEU A 102 -2.51 8.13 -18.05
C LEU A 102 -2.00 6.74 -17.66
N LYS A 103 -1.22 6.64 -16.60
CA LYS A 103 -0.73 5.37 -16.08
C LYS A 103 -1.86 4.40 -15.75
N ARG A 104 -2.95 4.88 -15.14
CA ARG A 104 -4.13 4.05 -14.84
C ARG A 104 -4.89 3.62 -16.10
N LEU A 105 -4.90 4.39 -17.16
CA LEU A 105 -5.48 3.95 -18.44
C LEU A 105 -4.79 2.70 -18.97
N PHE A 106 -3.46 2.63 -18.89
CA PHE A 106 -2.70 1.44 -19.27
C PHE A 106 -2.94 0.26 -18.30
N GLU A 107 -3.28 0.51 -17.04
CA GLU A 107 -3.59 -0.51 -16.05
C GLU A 107 -5.00 -1.12 -16.20
N ILE A 108 -5.96 -0.43 -16.82
CA ILE A 108 -7.36 -0.87 -16.93
C ILE A 108 -7.50 -2.30 -17.47
N PRO A 109 -6.88 -2.69 -18.62
CA PRO A 109 -7.02 -4.04 -19.12
C PRO A 109 -6.42 -5.09 -18.20
N ILE A 110 -5.37 -4.74 -17.46
CA ILE A 110 -4.71 -5.63 -16.49
C ILE A 110 -5.62 -5.81 -15.27
N ARG A 111 -6.24 -4.73 -14.77
CA ARG A 111 -7.17 -4.76 -13.63
C ARG A 111 -8.37 -5.65 -13.88
N LYS A 112 -8.88 -5.72 -15.10
CA LYS A 112 -10.00 -6.63 -15.45
C LYS A 112 -9.67 -8.10 -15.26
N LYS A 113 -8.39 -8.47 -15.35
CA LYS A 113 -7.90 -9.84 -15.17
C LYS A 113 -7.50 -10.16 -13.73
N LEU A 114 -7.33 -9.17 -12.88
CA LEU A 114 -6.92 -9.31 -11.49
C LEU A 114 -8.12 -9.22 -10.54
N LYS A 115 -8.08 -10.01 -9.48
CA LYS A 115 -9.07 -9.90 -8.39
C LYS A 115 -8.74 -8.67 -7.56
N VAL A 116 -9.60 -7.66 -7.60
CA VAL A 116 -9.48 -6.43 -6.81
C VAL A 116 -10.34 -6.55 -5.56
N ILE A 117 -9.74 -6.32 -4.40
CA ILE A 117 -10.44 -6.26 -3.13
C ILE A 117 -10.89 -4.82 -2.87
N ASN A 118 -12.19 -4.64 -2.74
CA ASN A 118 -12.78 -3.36 -2.37
C ASN A 118 -13.00 -3.31 -0.85
N LEU A 119 -12.11 -2.63 -0.13
CA LEU A 119 -12.17 -2.52 1.33
C LEU A 119 -13.44 -1.80 1.83
N ASN A 120 -14.14 -1.07 0.96
CA ASN A 120 -15.40 -0.42 1.33
C ASN A 120 -16.57 -1.41 1.50
N LYS A 121 -16.43 -2.63 0.98
CA LYS A 121 -17.46 -3.69 1.13
C LYS A 121 -17.35 -4.45 2.44
N TYR A 122 -16.21 -4.36 3.13
CA TYR A 122 -16.03 -5.03 4.40
C TYR A 122 -16.56 -4.14 5.52
N ASN A 123 -17.63 -4.57 6.16
CA ASN A 123 -18.08 -3.97 7.41
C ASN A 123 -17.15 -4.46 8.53
N PHE A 124 -16.23 -3.59 8.95
CA PHE A 124 -15.35 -3.83 10.09
C PHE A 124 -16.07 -3.54 11.43
N THR A 125 -17.39 -3.58 11.44
CA THR A 125 -18.20 -3.45 12.66
C THR A 125 -18.34 -4.83 13.29
N ARG A 126 -17.62 -5.03 14.32
CA ARG A 126 -17.99 -5.91 15.43
C ARG A 126 -18.00 -5.10 16.71
#